data_ae86dd15bc8d8648d34ee1f5a3c4dde0
#
_entry.id   ae86dd15bc8d8648d34ee1f5a3c4dde0
#
_cell.length_a   1.000
_cell.length_b   1.000
_cell.length_c   1.000
_cell.angle_alpha   90.00
_cell.angle_beta   90.00
_cell.angle_gamma   90.00
#
_symmetry.space_group_name_H-M   'P 1'
#
loop_
_entity.id
_entity.type
_entity.pdbx_description
1 polymer ?
#
loop_
_entity_poly.entity_id
_entity_poly.type
_entity_poly.pdbx_seq_one_letter_code
_entity_poly.pdbx_strand_id
1 'polypeptide(L)'
;MSQSLIFDMDGTLFQTDKILELSLDDTFEQLRSLNKWHTVTPIDKYREIMGVPLPKVWETLLPEHSDEVREQTDAYFLERLVENIRIGKGALYPNVREVFSYLKENDCSIYIASNGLIEYLNAIVNYYDLDNWITETFSVQQIQTLYKADLVKTIIRKYNIKKAAIVGDRLSDINAARDNGLVSIGCNFDFARKDELSHADMVIDDLIELKTILPRLNK
;
A
#
# COMPACT_ATOMS: atom_id res chain seq x y z
N MET A 1 -23.56 -5.09 -15.53
CA MET A 1 -22.83 -3.90 -15.05
C MET A 1 -21.42 -4.37 -14.74
N SER A 2 -20.40 -3.68 -15.25
CA SER A 2 -19.00 -4.02 -14.97
C SER A 2 -18.74 -3.85 -13.47
N GLN A 3 -18.10 -4.82 -12.87
CA GLN A 3 -17.65 -4.80 -11.47
C GLN A 3 -16.29 -4.13 -11.39
N SER A 4 -15.97 -3.54 -10.25
CA SER A 4 -14.67 -2.95 -10.00
C SER A 4 -14.06 -3.53 -8.72
N LEU A 5 -12.74 -3.71 -8.71
CA LEU A 5 -11.99 -3.98 -7.49
C LEU A 5 -10.99 -2.84 -7.27
N ILE A 6 -10.97 -2.34 -6.05
CA ILE A 6 -10.06 -1.28 -5.60
C ILE A 6 -9.10 -1.93 -4.61
N PHE A 7 -7.84 -2.01 -4.97
CA PHE A 7 -6.80 -2.65 -4.16
C PHE A 7 -5.98 -1.60 -3.39
N ASP A 8 -5.61 -1.92 -2.17
CA ASP A 8 -4.45 -1.31 -1.55
C ASP A 8 -3.17 -1.83 -2.22
N MET A 9 -2.04 -1.15 -1.99
CA MET A 9 -0.73 -1.55 -2.50
C MET A 9 0.08 -2.27 -1.43
N ASP A 10 0.37 -1.59 -0.34
CA ASP A 10 1.29 -2.04 0.70
C ASP A 10 0.64 -3.12 1.56
N GLY A 11 1.31 -4.27 1.75
CA GLY A 11 0.73 -5.38 2.51
C GLY A 11 -0.40 -6.14 1.78
N THR A 12 -0.77 -5.73 0.57
CA THR A 12 -1.86 -6.31 -0.21
C THR A 12 -1.39 -6.82 -1.58
N LEU A 13 -0.79 -5.97 -2.39
CA LEU A 13 -0.22 -6.33 -3.70
C LEU A 13 1.30 -6.43 -3.64
N PHE A 14 1.95 -5.63 -2.80
CA PHE A 14 3.39 -5.49 -2.70
C PHE A 14 3.87 -5.85 -1.29
N GLN A 15 4.93 -6.69 -1.21
CA GLN A 15 5.57 -7.12 0.04
C GLN A 15 6.50 -5.99 0.54
N THR A 16 5.90 -4.99 1.14
CA THR A 16 6.53 -3.72 1.50
C THR A 16 7.66 -3.89 2.52
N ASP A 17 7.57 -4.87 3.43
CA ASP A 17 8.58 -5.19 4.43
C ASP A 17 9.97 -5.36 3.83
N LYS A 18 10.06 -6.10 2.72
CA LYS A 18 11.34 -6.40 2.05
C LYS A 18 12.08 -5.16 1.59
N ILE A 19 11.34 -4.13 1.20
CA ILE A 19 11.92 -2.90 0.67
C ILE A 19 12.17 -1.87 1.78
N LEU A 20 11.30 -1.83 2.78
CA LEU A 20 11.39 -0.86 3.88
C LEU A 20 12.66 -1.03 4.68
N GLU A 21 12.99 -2.25 5.08
CA GLU A 21 14.19 -2.53 5.87
C GLU A 21 15.46 -2.21 5.11
N LEU A 22 15.54 -2.58 3.82
CA LEU A 22 16.66 -2.24 2.96
C LEU A 22 16.84 -0.73 2.83
N SER A 23 15.75 0.00 2.58
CA SER A 23 15.80 1.45 2.41
C SER A 23 16.10 2.17 3.71
N LEU A 24 15.65 1.61 4.85
CA LEU A 24 16.01 2.12 6.17
C LEU A 24 17.52 1.94 6.43
N ASP A 25 18.06 0.78 6.09
CA ASP A 25 19.48 0.49 6.27
C ASP A 25 20.37 1.43 5.41
N ASP A 26 20.01 1.60 4.13
CA ASP A 26 20.66 2.58 3.24
C ASP A 26 20.62 4.00 3.83
N THR A 27 19.47 4.38 4.42
CA THR A 27 19.26 5.71 5.01
C THR A 27 20.14 5.92 6.25
N PHE A 28 20.19 4.94 7.13
CA PHE A 28 21.04 5.04 8.31
C PHE A 28 22.53 4.91 7.98
N GLU A 29 22.90 4.21 6.90
CA GLU A 29 24.27 4.22 6.37
C GLU A 29 24.70 5.63 5.92
N GLN A 30 23.80 6.34 5.23
CA GLN A 30 24.06 7.73 4.88
C GLN A 30 24.20 8.62 6.13
N LEU A 31 23.31 8.47 7.11
CA LEU A 31 23.42 9.24 8.36
C LEU A 31 24.76 8.97 9.07
N ARG A 32 25.25 7.73 9.05
CA ARG A 32 26.58 7.37 9.55
C ARG A 32 27.68 8.06 8.77
N SER A 33 27.63 8.05 7.45
CA SER A 33 28.62 8.73 6.59
C SER A 33 28.69 10.24 6.82
N LEU A 34 27.57 10.85 7.22
CA LEU A 34 27.46 12.28 7.57
C LEU A 34 27.77 12.57 9.04
N ASN A 35 28.23 11.58 9.83
CA ASN A 35 28.43 11.67 11.27
C ASN A 35 27.19 12.13 12.06
N LYS A 36 26.00 11.84 11.56
CA LYS A 36 24.72 12.13 12.21
C LYS A 36 24.14 10.93 12.96
N TRP A 37 24.69 9.72 12.75
CA TRP A 37 24.32 8.49 13.43
C TRP A 37 25.54 7.63 13.71
N HIS A 38 25.60 6.94 14.88
CA HIS A 38 26.80 6.21 15.31
C HIS A 38 26.55 4.77 15.72
N THR A 39 25.30 4.32 15.69
CA THR A 39 24.91 2.97 16.09
C THR A 39 24.35 2.17 14.91
N VAL A 40 23.90 0.95 15.17
CA VAL A 40 23.23 0.11 14.18
C VAL A 40 21.90 0.73 13.75
N THR A 41 21.42 0.36 12.56
CA THR A 41 20.11 0.77 12.06
C THR A 41 19.02 0.26 13.01
N PRO A 42 18.09 1.10 13.49
CA PRO A 42 17.08 0.73 14.48
C PRO A 42 15.89 -0.03 13.86
N ILE A 43 16.15 -1.15 13.18
CA ILE A 43 15.15 -1.93 12.44
C ILE A 43 14.04 -2.43 13.36
N ASP A 44 14.37 -2.98 14.53
CA ASP A 44 13.36 -3.52 15.44
C ASP A 44 12.42 -2.43 15.95
N LYS A 45 12.96 -1.24 16.28
CA LYS A 45 12.15 -0.09 16.66
C LYS A 45 11.26 0.40 15.52
N TYR A 46 11.75 0.34 14.28
CA TYR A 46 10.95 0.66 13.10
C TYR A 46 9.79 -0.33 12.92
N ARG A 47 10.04 -1.64 13.07
CA ARG A 47 9.00 -2.68 13.00
C ARG A 47 7.86 -2.45 14.00
N GLU A 48 8.20 -2.02 15.23
CA GLU A 48 7.23 -1.72 16.28
C GLU A 48 6.25 -0.59 15.89
N ILE A 49 6.73 0.37 15.10
CA ILE A 49 5.98 1.58 14.71
C ILE A 49 5.52 1.57 13.25
N MET A 50 5.62 0.42 12.56
CA MET A 50 5.15 0.31 11.17
C MET A 50 3.68 0.68 11.04
N GLY A 51 3.37 1.45 10.00
CA GLY A 51 2.02 1.92 9.70
C GLY A 51 1.68 3.29 10.29
N VAL A 52 2.58 3.93 11.07
CA VAL A 52 2.41 5.34 11.42
C VAL A 52 2.94 6.24 10.28
N PRO A 53 2.46 7.50 10.16
CA PRO A 53 2.97 8.43 9.16
C PRO A 53 4.49 8.66 9.27
N LEU A 54 5.19 8.77 8.14
CA LEU A 54 6.65 8.92 8.07
C LEU A 54 7.21 10.05 8.96
N PRO A 55 6.61 11.25 9.06
CA PRO A 55 7.11 12.26 10.00
C PRO A 55 7.19 11.75 11.44
N LYS A 56 6.20 10.96 11.87
CA LYS A 56 6.18 10.37 13.21
C LYS A 56 7.20 9.24 13.37
N VAL A 57 7.50 8.51 12.31
CA VAL A 57 8.58 7.53 12.27
C VAL A 57 9.90 8.25 12.57
N TRP A 58 10.20 9.35 11.88
CA TRP A 58 11.46 10.07 12.08
C TRP A 58 11.57 10.76 13.44
N GLU A 59 10.48 11.31 13.97
CA GLU A 59 10.46 11.78 15.37
C GLU A 59 10.85 10.67 16.36
N THR A 60 10.42 9.45 16.09
CA THR A 60 10.66 8.30 16.97
C THR A 60 12.06 7.71 16.81
N LEU A 61 12.57 7.63 15.57
CA LEU A 61 13.88 7.05 15.29
C LEU A 61 15.03 8.05 15.46
N LEU A 62 14.76 9.34 15.28
CA LEU A 62 15.74 10.43 15.34
C LEU A 62 15.30 11.52 16.34
N PRO A 63 15.04 11.18 17.63
CA PRO A 63 14.46 12.12 18.60
C PRO A 63 15.36 13.32 18.89
N GLU A 64 16.68 13.14 18.83
CA GLU A 64 17.66 14.17 19.14
C GLU A 64 18.05 15.06 17.94
N HIS A 65 17.47 14.78 16.76
CA HIS A 65 17.76 15.55 15.55
C HIS A 65 16.73 16.66 15.31
N SER A 66 17.16 17.69 14.60
CA SER A 66 16.25 18.78 14.18
C SER A 66 15.25 18.31 13.13
N ASP A 67 14.14 19.04 13.01
CA ASP A 67 13.12 18.77 11.98
C ASP A 67 13.71 18.83 10.57
N GLU A 68 14.65 19.75 10.32
CA GLU A 68 15.36 19.83 9.03
C GLU A 68 16.11 18.53 8.70
N VAL A 69 16.79 17.93 9.69
CA VAL A 69 17.49 16.63 9.50
C VAL A 69 16.49 15.51 9.26
N ARG A 70 15.37 15.50 9.98
CA ARG A 70 14.31 14.51 9.78
C ARG A 70 13.68 14.61 8.38
N GLU A 71 13.41 15.82 7.90
CA GLU A 71 12.88 16.07 6.56
C GLU A 71 13.86 15.61 5.46
N GLN A 72 15.16 15.92 5.63
CA GLN A 72 16.21 15.44 4.70
C GLN A 72 16.31 13.92 4.72
N THR A 73 16.17 13.31 5.89
CA THR A 73 16.20 11.85 6.06
C THR A 73 14.98 11.20 5.41
N ASP A 74 13.80 11.78 5.57
CA ASP A 74 12.55 11.32 4.93
C ASP A 74 12.67 11.34 3.41
N ALA A 75 13.14 12.46 2.85
CA ALA A 75 13.35 12.60 1.41
C ALA A 75 14.34 11.55 0.86
N TYR A 76 15.45 11.32 1.57
CA TYR A 76 16.43 10.31 1.16
C TYR A 76 15.88 8.88 1.29
N PHE A 77 15.17 8.58 2.36
CA PHE A 77 14.52 7.28 2.54
C PHE A 77 13.56 6.97 1.38
N LEU A 78 12.76 7.96 0.97
CA LEU A 78 11.85 7.82 -0.16
C LEU A 78 12.60 7.59 -1.48
N GLU A 79 13.70 8.32 -1.70
CA GLU A 79 14.58 8.11 -2.85
C GLU A 79 15.13 6.67 -2.87
N ARG A 80 15.57 6.15 -1.71
CA ARG A 80 16.06 4.76 -1.58
C ARG A 80 14.96 3.73 -1.80
N LEU A 81 13.74 3.98 -1.31
CA LEU A 81 12.60 3.11 -1.62
C LEU A 81 12.38 2.97 -3.12
N VAL A 82 12.28 4.11 -3.81
CA VAL A 82 12.05 4.14 -5.27
C VAL A 82 13.19 3.45 -6.03
N GLU A 83 14.43 3.73 -5.65
CA GLU A 83 15.60 3.13 -6.30
C GLU A 83 15.68 1.62 -6.06
N ASN A 84 15.46 1.16 -4.83
CA ASN A 84 15.45 -0.25 -4.49
C ASN A 84 14.36 -1.02 -5.25
N ILE A 85 13.19 -0.39 -5.49
CA ILE A 85 12.16 -0.96 -6.37
C ILE A 85 12.66 -1.06 -7.81
N ARG A 86 13.24 0.02 -8.36
CA ARG A 86 13.72 0.08 -9.75
C ARG A 86 14.79 -0.97 -10.06
N ILE A 87 15.61 -1.32 -9.08
CA ILE A 87 16.62 -2.38 -9.21
C ILE A 87 16.12 -3.77 -8.77
N GLY A 88 14.82 -3.93 -8.55
CA GLY A 88 14.17 -5.23 -8.35
C GLY A 88 14.35 -5.84 -6.97
N LYS A 89 14.55 -5.04 -5.94
CA LYS A 89 14.68 -5.54 -4.55
C LYS A 89 13.36 -5.82 -3.86
N GLY A 90 12.23 -5.32 -4.38
CA GLY A 90 10.89 -5.61 -3.89
C GLY A 90 10.32 -6.92 -4.43
N ALA A 91 9.12 -7.25 -4.00
CA ALA A 91 8.35 -8.39 -4.52
C ALA A 91 6.84 -8.12 -4.48
N LEU A 92 6.11 -8.62 -5.46
CA LEU A 92 4.65 -8.74 -5.36
C LEU A 92 4.28 -9.91 -4.44
N TYR A 93 3.10 -9.86 -3.84
CA TYR A 93 2.50 -11.04 -3.24
C TYR A 93 2.24 -12.12 -4.31
N PRO A 94 2.18 -13.41 -3.89
CA PRO A 94 1.82 -14.48 -4.80
C PRO A 94 0.51 -14.19 -5.55
N ASN A 95 0.40 -14.71 -6.75
CA ASN A 95 -0.82 -14.71 -7.56
C ASN A 95 -1.36 -13.35 -8.03
N VAL A 96 -0.70 -12.20 -7.73
CA VAL A 96 -1.16 -10.86 -8.17
C VAL A 96 -1.43 -10.84 -9.66
N ARG A 97 -0.47 -11.23 -10.50
CA ARG A 97 -0.61 -11.19 -11.96
C ARG A 97 -1.69 -12.16 -12.47
N GLU A 98 -1.78 -13.34 -11.87
CA GLU A 98 -2.77 -14.34 -12.24
C GLU A 98 -4.19 -13.87 -11.92
N VAL A 99 -4.36 -13.25 -10.75
CA VAL A 99 -5.64 -12.68 -10.33
C VAL A 99 -6.02 -11.48 -11.21
N PHE A 100 -5.07 -10.60 -11.51
CA PHE A 100 -5.32 -9.44 -12.37
C PHE A 100 -5.72 -9.84 -13.79
N SER A 101 -5.07 -10.87 -14.36
CA SER A 101 -5.47 -11.44 -15.65
C SER A 101 -6.89 -11.98 -15.60
N TYR A 102 -7.22 -12.77 -14.57
CA TYR A 102 -8.55 -13.31 -14.37
C TYR A 102 -9.62 -12.20 -14.22
N LEU A 103 -9.35 -11.16 -13.45
CA LEU A 103 -10.27 -10.03 -13.26
C LEU A 103 -10.54 -9.32 -14.60
N LYS A 104 -9.49 -9.09 -15.40
CA LYS A 104 -9.61 -8.45 -16.72
C LYS A 104 -10.40 -9.31 -17.71
N GLU A 105 -10.17 -10.61 -17.71
CA GLU A 105 -10.91 -11.58 -18.54
C GLU A 105 -12.41 -11.66 -18.17
N ASN A 106 -12.76 -11.25 -16.94
CA ASN A 106 -14.15 -11.18 -16.46
C ASN A 106 -14.71 -9.74 -16.44
N ASP A 107 -14.19 -8.85 -17.32
CA ASP A 107 -14.64 -7.46 -17.46
C ASP A 107 -14.64 -6.65 -16.14
N CYS A 108 -13.75 -6.99 -15.22
CA CYS A 108 -13.57 -6.28 -13.95
C CYS A 108 -12.54 -5.17 -14.11
N SER A 109 -12.91 -3.94 -13.74
CA SER A 109 -11.96 -2.82 -13.68
C SER A 109 -11.15 -2.86 -12.41
N ILE A 110 -9.84 -2.62 -12.51
CA ILE A 110 -8.90 -2.67 -11.39
C ILE A 110 -8.37 -1.27 -11.12
N TYR A 111 -8.45 -0.83 -9.87
CA TYR A 111 -7.91 0.43 -9.38
C TYR A 111 -6.99 0.19 -8.19
N ILE A 112 -6.02 1.06 -8.00
CA ILE A 112 -5.21 1.11 -6.79
C ILE A 112 -5.59 2.36 -6.00
N ALA A 113 -5.81 2.22 -4.69
CA ALA A 113 -6.02 3.30 -3.74
C ALA A 113 -5.12 3.08 -2.52
N SER A 114 -4.06 3.85 -2.39
CA SER A 114 -3.05 3.66 -1.36
C SER A 114 -2.75 4.93 -0.57
N ASN A 115 -2.28 4.75 0.66
CA ASN A 115 -1.70 5.81 1.49
C ASN A 115 -0.26 6.14 1.08
N GLY A 116 0.36 5.32 0.24
CA GLY A 116 1.71 5.53 -0.29
C GLY A 116 1.81 6.76 -1.19
N LEU A 117 3.04 7.30 -1.30
CA LEU A 117 3.32 8.44 -2.17
C LEU A 117 3.21 8.05 -3.65
N ILE A 118 2.70 8.93 -4.49
CA ILE A 118 2.44 8.60 -5.89
C ILE A 118 3.69 8.17 -6.66
N GLU A 119 4.84 8.75 -6.35
CA GLU A 119 6.11 8.38 -6.98
C GLU A 119 6.51 6.94 -6.64
N TYR A 120 6.38 6.56 -5.37
CA TYR A 120 6.60 5.20 -4.88
C TYR A 120 5.65 4.19 -5.54
N LEU A 121 4.36 4.50 -5.58
CA LEU A 121 3.35 3.64 -6.22
C LEU A 121 3.65 3.45 -7.71
N ASN A 122 4.00 4.53 -8.42
CA ASN A 122 4.37 4.47 -9.83
C ASN A 122 5.63 3.64 -10.06
N ALA A 123 6.61 3.69 -9.16
CA ALA A 123 7.80 2.85 -9.26
C ALA A 123 7.45 1.36 -9.21
N ILE A 124 6.53 0.95 -8.31
CA ILE A 124 6.05 -0.43 -8.22
C ILE A 124 5.27 -0.81 -9.49
N VAL A 125 4.28 0.01 -9.88
CA VAL A 125 3.43 -0.26 -11.05
C VAL A 125 4.28 -0.43 -12.30
N ASN A 126 5.23 0.47 -12.53
CA ASN A 126 6.09 0.44 -13.72
C ASN A 126 7.07 -0.75 -13.69
N TYR A 127 7.71 -1.03 -12.54
CA TYR A 127 8.67 -2.14 -12.46
C TYR A 127 8.02 -3.50 -12.69
N TYR A 128 6.80 -3.68 -12.19
CA TYR A 128 6.07 -4.95 -12.32
C TYR A 128 5.12 -5.00 -13.52
N ASP A 129 5.09 -3.98 -14.37
CA ASP A 129 4.20 -3.84 -15.54
C ASP A 129 2.71 -3.99 -15.18
N LEU A 130 2.31 -3.50 -13.98
CA LEU A 130 0.94 -3.64 -13.50
C LEU A 130 -0.06 -2.77 -14.27
N ASP A 131 0.39 -1.74 -14.97
CA ASP A 131 -0.39 -0.88 -15.86
C ASP A 131 -1.07 -1.64 -17.00
N ASN A 132 -0.58 -2.85 -17.35
CA ASN A 132 -1.26 -3.74 -18.30
C ASN A 132 -2.67 -4.16 -17.85
N TRP A 133 -2.95 -4.13 -16.55
CA TRP A 133 -4.24 -4.54 -15.96
C TRP A 133 -4.98 -3.43 -15.24
N ILE A 134 -4.25 -2.52 -14.61
CA ILE A 134 -4.79 -1.45 -13.77
C ILE A 134 -5.36 -0.33 -14.65
N THR A 135 -6.55 0.15 -14.29
CA THR A 135 -7.17 1.32 -14.94
C THR A 135 -6.48 2.62 -14.50
N GLU A 136 -6.24 2.77 -13.20
CA GLU A 136 -5.53 3.93 -12.63
C GLU A 136 -5.08 3.67 -11.19
N THR A 137 -3.97 4.32 -10.82
CA THR A 137 -3.40 4.32 -9.47
C THR A 137 -3.67 5.66 -8.79
N PHE A 138 -4.14 5.60 -7.55
CA PHE A 138 -4.47 6.77 -6.73
C PHE A 138 -3.70 6.74 -5.40
N SER A 139 -3.25 7.91 -4.99
CA SER A 139 -2.60 8.16 -3.70
C SER A 139 -3.42 9.14 -2.88
N VAL A 140 -3.42 8.99 -1.55
CA VAL A 140 -4.04 9.98 -0.64
C VAL A 140 -3.41 11.38 -0.76
N GLN A 141 -2.18 11.49 -1.28
CA GLN A 141 -1.57 12.79 -1.59
C GLN A 141 -2.36 13.62 -2.61
N GLN A 142 -3.19 12.99 -3.44
CA GLN A 142 -3.97 13.66 -4.48
C GLN A 142 -5.26 14.29 -3.94
N ILE A 143 -5.54 14.10 -2.65
CA ILE A 143 -6.72 14.64 -1.98
C ILE A 143 -6.33 15.44 -0.72
N GLN A 144 -7.14 16.45 -0.36
CA GLN A 144 -6.82 17.33 0.77
C GLN A 144 -6.96 16.68 2.14
N THR A 145 -7.90 15.73 2.28
CA THR A 145 -8.24 15.12 3.57
C THR A 145 -7.23 14.08 4.04
N LEU A 146 -6.41 13.54 3.13
CA LEU A 146 -5.52 12.40 3.38
C LEU A 146 -6.23 11.16 3.95
N TYR A 147 -7.55 11.08 3.77
CA TYR A 147 -8.39 10.01 4.29
C TYR A 147 -8.78 9.04 3.19
N LYS A 148 -8.45 7.77 3.35
CA LYS A 148 -8.61 6.74 2.28
C LYS A 148 -10.05 6.60 1.80
N ALA A 149 -11.04 6.78 2.66
CA ALA A 149 -12.45 6.73 2.26
C ALA A 149 -12.81 7.85 1.25
N ASP A 150 -12.25 9.04 1.41
CA ASP A 150 -12.46 10.15 0.46
C ASP A 150 -11.74 9.90 -0.86
N LEU A 151 -10.57 9.24 -0.83
CA LEU A 151 -9.87 8.80 -2.03
C LEU A 151 -10.74 7.81 -2.83
N VAL A 152 -11.27 6.79 -2.15
CA VAL A 152 -12.18 5.81 -2.76
C VAL A 152 -13.42 6.48 -3.32
N LYS A 153 -14.02 7.44 -2.60
CA LYS A 153 -15.15 8.22 -3.07
C LYS A 153 -14.83 9.00 -4.34
N THR A 154 -13.62 9.52 -4.45
CA THR A 154 -13.14 10.21 -5.65
C THR A 154 -13.05 9.25 -6.85
N ILE A 155 -12.52 8.04 -6.66
CA ILE A 155 -12.45 7.00 -7.67
C ILE A 155 -13.86 6.62 -8.15
N ILE A 156 -14.77 6.34 -7.20
CA ILE A 156 -16.17 6.00 -7.50
C ILE A 156 -16.83 7.07 -8.38
N ARG A 157 -16.64 8.35 -8.04
CA ARG A 157 -17.21 9.47 -8.80
C ARG A 157 -16.57 9.61 -10.17
N LYS A 158 -15.25 9.56 -10.26
CA LYS A 158 -14.50 9.72 -11.52
C LYS A 158 -14.92 8.70 -12.57
N TYR A 159 -15.10 7.43 -12.15
CA TYR A 159 -15.40 6.32 -13.04
C TYR A 159 -16.88 5.89 -13.04
N ASN A 160 -17.73 6.62 -12.30
CA ASN A 160 -19.16 6.30 -12.16
C ASN A 160 -19.39 4.84 -11.73
N ILE A 161 -18.57 4.36 -10.80
CA ILE A 161 -18.60 2.97 -10.32
C ILE A 161 -19.91 2.73 -9.58
N LYS A 162 -20.61 1.64 -9.92
CA LYS A 162 -21.88 1.27 -9.31
C LYS A 162 -21.75 0.09 -8.34
N LYS A 163 -20.81 -0.81 -8.61
CA LYS A 163 -20.51 -1.97 -7.76
C LYS A 163 -19.00 -2.12 -7.68
N ALA A 164 -18.47 -2.17 -6.46
CA ALA A 164 -17.07 -2.46 -6.22
C ALA A 164 -16.88 -3.20 -4.90
N ALA A 165 -15.71 -3.81 -4.74
CA ALA A 165 -15.18 -4.22 -3.45
C ALA A 165 -13.79 -3.58 -3.26
N ILE A 166 -13.41 -3.38 -1.98
CA ILE A 166 -12.08 -2.96 -1.59
C ILE A 166 -11.32 -4.16 -1.06
N VAL A 167 -10.10 -4.34 -1.53
CA VAL A 167 -9.18 -5.40 -1.11
C VAL A 167 -8.00 -4.74 -0.42
N GLY A 168 -7.76 -5.05 0.85
CA GLY A 168 -6.69 -4.44 1.63
C GLY A 168 -6.41 -5.19 2.94
N ASP A 169 -5.31 -4.87 3.61
CA ASP A 169 -4.84 -5.56 4.81
C ASP A 169 -5.06 -4.77 6.11
N ARG A 170 -5.52 -3.51 6.02
CA ARG A 170 -5.63 -2.60 7.16
C ARG A 170 -7.06 -2.13 7.41
N LEU A 171 -7.29 -1.69 8.65
CA LEU A 171 -8.56 -1.09 9.05
C LEU A 171 -8.95 0.12 8.18
N SER A 172 -7.98 0.84 7.62
CA SER A 172 -8.23 1.96 6.70
C SER A 172 -8.96 1.53 5.43
N ASP A 173 -8.69 0.33 4.92
CA ASP A 173 -9.34 -0.25 3.74
C ASP A 173 -10.77 -0.66 4.05
N ILE A 174 -10.93 -1.34 5.18
CA ILE A 174 -12.23 -1.79 5.68
C ILE A 174 -13.15 -0.59 5.93
N ASN A 175 -12.63 0.45 6.59
CA ASN A 175 -13.37 1.69 6.81
C ASN A 175 -13.71 2.40 5.49
N ALA A 176 -12.77 2.44 4.55
CA ALA A 176 -13.02 3.03 3.23
C ALA A 176 -14.13 2.30 2.47
N ALA A 177 -14.20 0.97 2.57
CA ALA A 177 -15.30 0.19 2.02
C ALA A 177 -16.63 0.53 2.71
N ARG A 178 -16.68 0.45 4.03
CA ARG A 178 -17.88 0.74 4.82
C ARG A 178 -18.44 2.14 4.58
N ASP A 179 -17.57 3.16 4.60
CA ASP A 179 -17.98 4.56 4.47
C ASP A 179 -18.47 4.91 3.05
N ASN A 180 -18.15 4.05 2.06
CA ASN A 180 -18.63 4.16 0.68
C ASN A 180 -19.70 3.13 0.32
N GLY A 181 -20.18 2.32 1.26
CA GLY A 181 -21.19 1.30 1.02
C GLY A 181 -20.71 0.17 0.09
N LEU A 182 -19.44 -0.16 0.15
CA LEU A 182 -18.78 -1.21 -0.65
C LEU A 182 -18.48 -2.42 0.23
N VAL A 183 -18.23 -3.56 -0.42
CA VAL A 183 -17.76 -4.78 0.25
C VAL A 183 -16.29 -4.65 0.57
N SER A 184 -15.89 -5.04 1.78
CA SER A 184 -14.51 -5.12 2.23
C SER A 184 -13.99 -6.56 2.20
N ILE A 185 -12.80 -6.76 1.61
CA ILE A 185 -12.10 -8.04 1.55
C ILE A 185 -10.74 -7.82 2.23
N GLY A 186 -10.61 -8.35 3.43
CA GLY A 186 -9.38 -8.25 4.22
C GLY A 186 -8.35 -9.28 3.78
N CYS A 187 -7.10 -8.87 3.53
CA CYS A 187 -5.97 -9.75 3.26
C CYS A 187 -5.27 -10.12 4.56
N ASN A 188 -5.30 -11.39 4.95
CA ASN A 188 -4.60 -11.90 6.14
C ASN A 188 -3.15 -12.25 5.77
N PHE A 189 -2.38 -11.23 5.36
CA PHE A 189 -0.97 -11.37 4.98
C PHE A 189 -0.08 -10.84 6.10
N ASP A 190 1.24 -10.84 5.91
CA ASP A 190 2.30 -10.57 6.88
C ASP A 190 2.00 -9.60 8.05
N PHE A 191 1.56 -8.36 7.74
CA PHE A 191 1.34 -7.30 8.75
C PHE A 191 -0.12 -7.07 9.11
N ALA A 192 -1.01 -7.87 8.54
CA ALA A 192 -2.42 -7.75 8.85
C ALA A 192 -2.69 -8.06 10.33
N ARG A 193 -3.56 -7.28 10.94
CA ARG A 193 -3.96 -7.47 12.33
C ARG A 193 -5.33 -8.15 12.39
N LYS A 194 -5.39 -9.27 13.11
CA LYS A 194 -6.63 -10.04 13.24
C LYS A 194 -7.79 -9.24 13.84
N ASP A 195 -7.51 -8.34 14.77
CA ASP A 195 -8.51 -7.43 15.34
C ASP A 195 -9.04 -6.45 14.28
N GLU A 196 -8.21 -5.90 13.42
CA GLU A 196 -8.62 -5.05 12.30
C GLU A 196 -9.43 -5.85 11.27
N LEU A 197 -8.94 -7.02 10.86
CA LEU A 197 -9.59 -7.88 9.87
C LEU A 197 -10.94 -8.43 10.30
N SER A 198 -11.19 -8.54 11.62
CA SER A 198 -12.49 -8.98 12.14
C SER A 198 -13.66 -8.06 11.74
N HIS A 199 -13.37 -6.86 11.25
CA HIS A 199 -14.34 -5.88 10.77
C HIS A 199 -14.61 -5.98 9.26
N ALA A 200 -13.87 -6.83 8.52
CA ALA A 200 -14.08 -7.03 7.09
C ALA A 200 -15.28 -7.94 6.81
N ASP A 201 -15.96 -7.73 5.68
CA ASP A 201 -17.06 -8.59 5.25
C ASP A 201 -16.56 -9.99 4.87
N MET A 202 -15.35 -10.08 4.34
CA MET A 202 -14.66 -11.33 3.99
C MET A 202 -13.17 -11.20 4.29
N VAL A 203 -12.52 -12.32 4.61
CA VAL A 203 -11.07 -12.40 4.81
C VAL A 203 -10.51 -13.48 3.91
N ILE A 204 -9.38 -13.23 3.28
CA ILE A 204 -8.65 -14.15 2.41
C ILE A 204 -7.21 -14.33 2.90
N ASP A 205 -6.68 -15.53 2.73
CA ASP A 205 -5.28 -15.88 3.02
C ASP A 205 -4.41 -15.88 1.74
N ASP A 206 -5.03 -15.83 0.56
CA ASP A 206 -4.36 -15.75 -0.73
C ASP A 206 -5.24 -14.95 -1.72
N LEU A 207 -4.61 -14.11 -2.54
CA LEU A 207 -5.33 -13.34 -3.58
C LEU A 207 -6.06 -14.23 -4.59
N ILE A 208 -5.60 -15.49 -4.80
CA ILE A 208 -6.26 -16.44 -5.70
C ILE A 208 -7.71 -16.72 -5.33
N GLU A 209 -8.08 -16.55 -4.05
CA GLU A 209 -9.44 -16.74 -3.57
C GLU A 209 -10.42 -15.72 -4.17
N LEU A 210 -9.94 -14.58 -4.66
CA LEU A 210 -10.76 -13.61 -5.37
C LEU A 210 -11.47 -14.20 -6.58
N LYS A 211 -10.89 -15.24 -7.21
CA LYS A 211 -11.53 -15.95 -8.33
C LYS A 211 -12.84 -16.64 -7.91
N THR A 212 -12.96 -17.06 -6.66
CA THR A 212 -14.17 -17.70 -6.13
C THR A 212 -15.15 -16.70 -5.52
N ILE A 213 -14.63 -15.54 -5.08
CA ILE A 213 -15.41 -14.46 -4.47
C ILE A 213 -16.09 -13.61 -5.53
N LEU A 214 -15.40 -13.25 -6.62
CA LEU A 214 -15.91 -12.36 -7.67
C LEU A 214 -17.31 -12.74 -8.19
N PRO A 215 -17.63 -14.01 -8.49
CA PRO A 215 -18.97 -14.38 -8.94
C PRO A 215 -20.08 -14.15 -7.88
N ARG A 216 -19.71 -14.14 -6.59
CA ARG A 216 -20.66 -13.93 -5.48
C ARG A 216 -20.96 -12.44 -5.28
N LEU A 217 -20.02 -11.57 -5.58
CA LEU A 217 -20.21 -10.11 -5.52
C LEU A 217 -21.18 -9.61 -6.61
N ASN A 218 -21.48 -10.43 -7.61
CA ASN A 218 -22.39 -10.10 -8.72
C ASN A 218 -23.88 -10.38 -8.40
N LYS A 219 -24.13 -11.11 -7.32
CA LYS A 219 -25.50 -11.41 -6.87
C LYS A 219 -26.02 -10.34 -5.94
#